data_62533a2eef92f5ef7b82fab7d52bc1b9
#
_entry.id   62533a2eef92f5ef7b82fab7d52bc1b9
#
_cell.length_a   1.000
_cell.length_b   1.000
_cell.length_c   1.000
_cell.angle_alpha   90.00
_cell.angle_beta   90.00
_cell.angle_gamma   90.00
#
_symmetry.space_group_name_H-M   'P 1'
#
loop_
_entity.id
_entity.type
_entity.pdbx_description
1 polymer ?
#
loop_
_entity_poly.entity_id
_entity_poly.type
_entity_poly.pdbx_seq_one_letter_code
_entity_poly.pdbx_strand_id
1 'polypeptide(L)'
;MNNLPTLQEIYDGDLELKNDQNKLNILLNQKPKAEWVKDHPFARGVKYIPIERIEYLLTRLFIKWRVEVKSIHTIANSCVVTVRLHYQNIEDNEWSWQDGIGAAPIQTEKDSGAMDWNKVRTDSVMKAAPAAESYAVKDAAEKIGKIFGKDLNRKDEIAYDGLKPIISDEAMPTTGQRGKAQSLLDNSTFDPEQLASFEKQIWSGHTTTFELQEIINELDMNQNKKY
;
A
#
# COMPACT_ATOMS: atom_id res chain seq x y z
N MET A 1 8.50 23.46 -24.49
CA MET A 1 8.44 22.37 -23.51
C MET A 1 6.97 22.23 -23.16
N ASN A 2 6.34 21.09 -23.49
CA ASN A 2 4.96 20.86 -23.07
C ASN A 2 4.98 20.63 -21.56
N ASN A 3 4.50 21.58 -20.80
CA ASN A 3 4.28 21.38 -19.38
C ASN A 3 3.21 20.29 -19.22
N LEU A 4 3.53 19.25 -18.50
CA LEU A 4 2.52 18.27 -18.10
C LEU A 4 1.46 19.00 -17.26
N PRO A 5 0.17 18.68 -17.46
CA PRO A 5 -0.89 19.29 -16.66
C PRO A 5 -0.66 18.98 -15.18
N THR A 6 -0.99 19.92 -14.33
CA THR A 6 -1.00 19.71 -12.88
C THR A 6 -2.13 18.74 -12.51
N LEU A 7 -2.02 18.09 -11.36
CA LEU A 7 -3.10 17.23 -10.86
C LEU A 7 -4.42 18.01 -10.71
N GLN A 8 -4.34 19.30 -10.38
CA GLN A 8 -5.50 20.19 -10.27
C GLN A 8 -6.22 20.40 -11.60
N GLU A 9 -5.46 20.58 -12.67
CA GLU A 9 -6.00 20.70 -14.03
C GLU A 9 -6.63 19.39 -14.55
N ILE A 10 -6.10 18.23 -14.10
CA ILE A 10 -6.64 16.92 -14.46
C ILE A 10 -8.00 16.68 -13.80
N TYR A 11 -8.19 17.10 -12.56
CA TYR A 11 -9.39 16.79 -11.76
C TYR A 11 -10.46 17.91 -11.81
N ASP A 12 -10.26 18.95 -12.64
CA ASP A 12 -11.25 20.00 -12.96
C ASP A 12 -12.05 20.52 -11.74
N GLY A 13 -11.35 20.67 -10.60
CA GLY A 13 -11.89 21.30 -9.40
C GLY A 13 -12.58 20.37 -8.39
N ASP A 14 -12.70 19.06 -8.64
CA ASP A 14 -13.19 18.12 -7.63
C ASP A 14 -12.09 17.73 -6.63
N LEU A 15 -11.89 18.61 -5.65
CA LEU A 15 -10.88 18.45 -4.60
C LEU A 15 -11.19 17.29 -3.64
N GLU A 16 -12.47 16.98 -3.42
CA GLU A 16 -12.87 15.91 -2.49
C GLU A 16 -12.55 14.54 -3.09
N LEU A 17 -12.96 14.28 -4.33
CA LEU A 17 -12.62 13.06 -5.06
C LEU A 17 -11.11 12.88 -5.15
N LYS A 18 -10.37 13.95 -5.49
CA LYS A 18 -8.92 13.95 -5.56
C LYS A 18 -8.25 13.60 -4.23
N ASN A 19 -8.77 14.13 -3.13
CA ASN A 19 -8.27 13.84 -1.80
C ASN A 19 -8.50 12.38 -1.42
N ASP A 20 -9.63 11.82 -1.76
CA ASP A 20 -9.95 10.41 -1.45
C ASP A 20 -9.14 9.45 -2.30
N GLN A 21 -8.94 9.74 -3.59
CA GLN A 21 -8.02 8.99 -4.45
C GLN A 21 -6.58 9.04 -3.93
N ASN A 22 -6.11 10.20 -3.46
CA ASN A 22 -4.80 10.31 -2.85
C ASN A 22 -4.68 9.49 -1.56
N LYS A 23 -5.69 9.47 -0.70
CA LYS A 23 -5.71 8.65 0.53
C LYS A 23 -5.59 7.17 0.20
N LEU A 24 -6.37 6.67 -0.74
CA LEU A 24 -6.31 5.27 -1.16
C LEU A 24 -4.94 4.95 -1.77
N ASN A 25 -4.44 5.78 -2.68
CA ASN A 25 -3.12 5.60 -3.28
C ASN A 25 -1.98 5.59 -2.25
N ILE A 26 -2.04 6.46 -1.23
CA ILE A 26 -1.08 6.48 -0.12
C ILE A 26 -1.16 5.17 0.66
N LEU A 27 -2.35 4.68 0.99
CA LEU A 27 -2.54 3.43 1.70
C LEU A 27 -2.02 2.23 0.89
N LEU A 28 -2.34 2.16 -0.40
CA LEU A 28 -1.91 1.08 -1.28
C LEU A 28 -0.38 1.03 -1.46
N ASN A 29 0.28 2.19 -1.43
CA ASN A 29 1.72 2.30 -1.60
C ASN A 29 2.52 2.24 -0.29
N GLN A 30 1.87 2.06 0.86
CA GLN A 30 2.55 1.79 2.11
C GLN A 30 3.22 0.42 2.11
N LYS A 31 4.34 0.31 2.81
CA LYS A 31 4.96 -0.99 3.09
C LYS A 31 4.02 -1.82 3.98
N PRO A 32 3.91 -3.12 3.74
CA PRO A 32 3.22 -4.01 4.68
C PRO A 32 3.92 -3.97 6.03
N LYS A 33 3.15 -4.11 7.11
CA LYS A 33 3.71 -4.22 8.45
C LYS A 33 4.64 -5.42 8.55
N ALA A 34 5.77 -5.27 9.23
CA ALA A 34 6.77 -6.33 9.38
C ALA A 34 6.18 -7.63 9.97
N GLU A 35 5.24 -7.51 10.89
CA GLU A 35 4.52 -8.65 11.49
C GLU A 35 3.67 -9.48 10.51
N TRP A 36 3.31 -8.91 9.34
CA TRP A 36 2.53 -9.60 8.29
C TRP A 36 3.41 -10.34 7.31
N VAL A 37 4.70 -10.02 7.28
CA VAL A 37 5.66 -10.59 6.34
C VAL A 37 6.26 -11.85 6.94
N LYS A 38 6.23 -12.94 6.19
CA LYS A 38 6.80 -14.23 6.58
C LYS A 38 7.85 -14.69 5.59
N ASP A 39 8.78 -15.50 6.06
CA ASP A 39 9.73 -16.17 5.19
C ASP A 39 9.08 -17.36 4.49
N HIS A 40 9.36 -17.53 3.19
CA HIS A 40 8.78 -18.61 2.42
C HIS A 40 9.38 -19.97 2.84
N PRO A 41 8.55 -20.96 3.17
CA PRO A 41 9.03 -22.21 3.78
C PRO A 41 9.96 -23.03 2.86
N PHE A 42 9.84 -22.86 1.55
CA PHE A 42 10.59 -23.66 0.56
C PHE A 42 11.54 -22.82 -0.30
N ALA A 43 11.37 -21.50 -0.35
CA ALA A 43 12.23 -20.61 -1.13
C ALA A 43 13.07 -19.75 -0.17
N ARG A 44 14.32 -20.16 0.04
CA ARG A 44 15.23 -19.50 0.99
C ARG A 44 15.45 -18.03 0.64
N GLY A 45 15.23 -17.15 1.60
CA GLY A 45 15.39 -15.71 1.43
C GLY A 45 14.23 -15.00 0.72
N VAL A 46 13.18 -15.72 0.32
CA VAL A 46 11.97 -15.13 -0.26
C VAL A 46 10.95 -14.82 0.84
N LYS A 47 10.44 -13.60 0.84
CA LYS A 47 9.41 -13.14 1.78
C LYS A 47 8.05 -13.10 1.09
N TYR A 48 6.99 -13.31 1.85
CA TYR A 48 5.62 -13.24 1.35
C TYR A 48 4.64 -12.76 2.42
N ILE A 49 3.45 -12.35 1.97
CA ILE A 49 2.31 -12.09 2.83
C ILE A 49 1.36 -13.30 2.73
N PRO A 50 0.94 -13.91 3.86
CA PRO A 50 -0.02 -15.01 3.84
C PRO A 50 -1.35 -14.62 3.20
N ILE A 51 -2.04 -15.58 2.56
CA ILE A 51 -3.27 -15.32 1.81
C ILE A 51 -4.38 -14.74 2.71
N GLU A 52 -4.52 -15.23 3.93
CA GLU A 52 -5.49 -14.73 4.90
C GLU A 52 -5.31 -13.25 5.23
N ARG A 53 -4.08 -12.76 5.14
CA ARG A 53 -3.79 -11.35 5.33
C ARG A 53 -4.11 -10.52 4.09
N ILE A 54 -3.87 -11.06 2.91
CA ILE A 54 -4.27 -10.44 1.64
C ILE A 54 -5.79 -10.26 1.59
N GLU A 55 -6.56 -11.31 1.89
CA GLU A 55 -8.03 -11.27 1.93
C GLU A 55 -8.56 -10.28 2.98
N TYR A 56 -7.92 -10.23 4.14
CA TYR A 56 -8.22 -9.22 5.16
C TYR A 56 -8.01 -7.81 4.63
N LEU A 57 -6.89 -7.52 3.97
CA LEU A 57 -6.60 -6.21 3.40
C LEU A 57 -7.59 -5.85 2.29
N LEU A 58 -7.91 -6.78 1.39
CA LEU A 58 -8.92 -6.59 0.35
C LEU A 58 -10.27 -6.18 0.95
N THR A 59 -10.70 -6.88 2.02
CA THR A 59 -11.95 -6.58 2.72
C THR A 59 -11.93 -5.21 3.44
N ARG A 60 -10.74 -4.72 3.85
CA ARG A 60 -10.61 -3.44 4.56
C ARG A 60 -10.45 -2.24 3.64
N LEU A 61 -9.88 -2.45 2.45
CA LEU A 61 -9.50 -1.38 1.52
C LEU A 61 -10.52 -1.16 0.39
N PHE A 62 -11.39 -2.15 0.14
CA PHE A 62 -12.36 -2.08 -0.95
C PHE A 62 -13.78 -2.33 -0.43
N ILE A 63 -14.79 -1.82 -1.14
CA ILE A 63 -16.20 -2.01 -0.78
C ILE A 63 -16.57 -3.48 -0.90
N LYS A 64 -16.19 -4.10 -2.03
CA LYS A 64 -16.41 -5.51 -2.35
C LYS A 64 -15.22 -6.03 -3.16
N TRP A 65 -14.99 -7.31 -3.07
CA TRP A 65 -14.05 -8.01 -3.93
C TRP A 65 -14.53 -9.42 -4.21
N ARG A 66 -14.05 -10.01 -5.30
CA ARG A 66 -14.32 -11.39 -5.68
C ARG A 66 -13.21 -11.93 -6.57
N VAL A 67 -13.03 -13.24 -6.56
CA VAL A 67 -12.10 -13.96 -7.42
C VAL A 67 -12.86 -14.71 -8.48
N GLU A 68 -12.40 -14.63 -9.72
CA GLU A 68 -12.87 -15.42 -10.84
C GLU A 68 -11.72 -16.28 -11.36
N VAL A 69 -11.84 -17.60 -11.30
CA VAL A 69 -10.85 -18.51 -11.90
C VAL A 69 -11.02 -18.49 -13.41
N LYS A 70 -10.03 -17.99 -14.13
CA LYS A 70 -10.03 -17.88 -15.60
C LYS A 70 -9.59 -19.16 -16.29
N SER A 71 -8.58 -19.82 -15.74
CA SER A 71 -8.07 -21.05 -16.31
C SER A 71 -7.28 -21.88 -15.28
N ILE A 72 -7.27 -23.18 -15.50
CA ILE A 72 -6.44 -24.12 -14.77
C ILE A 72 -5.73 -25.00 -15.80
N HIS A 73 -4.41 -25.06 -15.72
CA HIS A 73 -3.58 -25.83 -16.63
C HIS A 73 -2.54 -26.63 -15.85
N THR A 74 -2.07 -27.71 -16.49
CA THR A 74 -0.88 -28.40 -16.02
C THR A 74 0.30 -28.00 -16.92
N ILE A 75 1.34 -27.48 -16.31
CA ILE A 75 2.60 -27.14 -17.01
C ILE A 75 3.71 -27.91 -16.31
N ALA A 76 4.37 -28.81 -17.04
CA ALA A 76 5.31 -29.77 -16.47
C ALA A 76 4.66 -30.52 -15.28
N ASN A 77 5.27 -30.50 -14.10
CA ASN A 77 4.73 -31.11 -12.89
C ASN A 77 3.97 -30.13 -11.99
N SER A 78 3.46 -29.05 -12.52
CA SER A 78 2.80 -28.02 -11.72
C SER A 78 1.37 -27.77 -12.17
N CYS A 79 0.47 -27.60 -11.21
CA CYS A 79 -0.83 -27.00 -11.43
C CYS A 79 -0.64 -25.49 -11.54
N VAL A 80 -1.09 -24.89 -12.63
CA VAL A 80 -1.04 -23.45 -12.88
C VAL A 80 -2.46 -22.91 -12.94
N VAL A 81 -2.75 -21.91 -12.13
CA VAL A 81 -4.06 -21.26 -12.06
C VAL A 81 -3.91 -19.79 -12.44
N THR A 82 -4.80 -19.34 -13.31
CA THR A 82 -4.96 -17.91 -13.60
C THR A 82 -6.26 -17.43 -13.00
N VAL A 83 -6.20 -16.36 -12.23
CA VAL A 83 -7.38 -15.72 -11.65
C VAL A 83 -7.52 -14.29 -12.12
N ARG A 84 -8.74 -13.79 -12.04
CA ARG A 84 -9.07 -12.36 -12.08
C ARG A 84 -9.60 -11.96 -10.72
N LEU A 85 -8.87 -11.07 -10.07
CA LEU A 85 -9.27 -10.41 -8.82
C LEU A 85 -10.03 -9.14 -9.18
N HIS A 86 -11.34 -9.13 -8.94
CA HIS A 86 -12.17 -7.95 -9.07
C HIS A 86 -12.28 -7.25 -7.71
N TYR A 87 -12.24 -5.93 -7.72
CA TYR A 87 -12.44 -5.12 -6.53
C TYR A 87 -13.19 -3.83 -6.89
N GLN A 88 -14.04 -3.39 -5.97
CA GLN A 88 -14.85 -2.18 -6.12
C GLN A 88 -14.20 -1.06 -5.30
N ASN A 89 -13.78 -0.01 -5.98
CA ASN A 89 -13.13 1.14 -5.36
C ASN A 89 -14.11 1.90 -4.47
N ILE A 90 -13.60 2.44 -3.36
CA ILE A 90 -14.39 3.24 -2.41
C ILE A 90 -14.60 4.67 -2.90
N GLU A 91 -13.81 5.13 -3.87
CA GLU A 91 -13.78 6.50 -4.37
C GLU A 91 -14.91 6.77 -5.37
N ASP A 92 -15.03 5.90 -6.36
CA ASP A 92 -15.95 6.05 -7.49
C ASP A 92 -17.03 4.96 -7.55
N ASN A 93 -16.99 3.98 -6.67
CA ASN A 93 -17.82 2.77 -6.67
C ASN A 93 -17.65 1.89 -7.92
N GLU A 94 -16.65 2.16 -8.78
CA GLU A 94 -16.43 1.41 -9.99
C GLU A 94 -15.67 0.10 -9.72
N TRP A 95 -15.95 -0.89 -10.57
CA TRP A 95 -15.26 -2.16 -10.53
C TRP A 95 -13.96 -2.11 -11.32
N SER A 96 -12.86 -2.42 -10.66
CA SER A 96 -11.54 -2.64 -11.26
C SER A 96 -11.14 -4.10 -11.15
N TRP A 97 -10.10 -4.50 -11.84
CA TRP A 97 -9.59 -5.88 -11.78
C TRP A 97 -8.09 -5.97 -12.07
N GLN A 98 -7.49 -7.04 -11.58
CA GLN A 98 -6.12 -7.44 -11.90
C GLN A 98 -6.10 -8.95 -12.14
N ASP A 99 -5.38 -9.38 -13.17
CA ASP A 99 -5.14 -10.81 -13.42
C ASP A 99 -3.87 -11.26 -12.70
N GLY A 100 -3.92 -12.46 -12.11
CA GLY A 100 -2.80 -13.07 -11.43
C GLY A 100 -2.60 -14.52 -11.85
N ILE A 101 -1.35 -14.98 -11.78
CA ILE A 101 -0.95 -16.35 -12.12
C ILE A 101 -0.24 -16.96 -10.92
N GLY A 102 -0.64 -18.16 -10.55
CA GLY A 102 -0.02 -18.93 -9.49
C GLY A 102 0.28 -20.36 -9.94
N ALA A 103 1.36 -20.92 -9.46
CA ALA A 103 1.74 -22.29 -9.74
C ALA A 103 2.12 -23.03 -8.45
N ALA A 104 1.71 -24.28 -8.34
CA ALA A 104 2.12 -25.16 -7.26
C ALA A 104 2.48 -26.55 -7.80
N PRO A 105 3.57 -27.18 -7.30
CA PRO A 105 4.02 -28.45 -7.81
C PRO A 105 3.06 -29.59 -7.42
N ILE A 106 2.76 -30.45 -8.36
CA ILE A 106 2.11 -31.74 -8.14
C ILE A 106 3.21 -32.69 -7.66
N GLN A 107 3.14 -33.10 -6.42
CA GLN A 107 4.18 -33.91 -5.80
C GLN A 107 4.09 -35.36 -6.23
N THR A 108 5.23 -35.94 -6.53
CA THR A 108 5.42 -37.38 -6.74
C THR A 108 5.91 -38.09 -5.48
N GLU A 109 5.95 -39.42 -5.46
CA GLU A 109 6.51 -40.20 -4.38
C GLU A 109 8.01 -39.87 -4.18
N LYS A 110 8.50 -40.14 -2.97
CA LYS A 110 9.91 -39.98 -2.67
C LYS A 110 10.75 -40.89 -3.57
N ASP A 111 11.87 -40.35 -4.04
CA ASP A 111 12.82 -41.05 -4.92
C ASP A 111 12.30 -41.35 -6.34
N SER A 112 11.20 -40.73 -6.76
CA SER A 112 10.70 -40.72 -8.14
C SER A 112 10.99 -39.41 -8.86
N GLY A 113 11.01 -39.45 -10.20
CA GLY A 113 11.18 -38.23 -11.02
C GLY A 113 9.97 -37.32 -10.89
N ALA A 114 10.22 -36.00 -10.93
CA ALA A 114 9.14 -34.99 -10.86
C ALA A 114 8.07 -35.12 -11.97
N MET A 115 8.43 -35.74 -13.08
CA MET A 115 7.54 -36.00 -14.23
C MET A 115 7.04 -37.45 -14.31
N ASP A 116 7.24 -38.25 -13.27
CA ASP A 116 6.75 -39.63 -13.21
C ASP A 116 5.27 -39.65 -12.78
N TRP A 117 4.39 -39.52 -13.76
CA TRP A 117 2.94 -39.45 -13.55
C TRP A 117 2.34 -40.72 -12.93
N ASN A 118 3.03 -41.85 -13.04
CA ASN A 118 2.61 -43.08 -12.39
C ASN A 118 2.90 -43.09 -10.88
N LYS A 119 3.69 -42.14 -10.43
CA LYS A 119 4.13 -41.96 -9.04
C LYS A 119 3.61 -40.70 -8.40
N VAL A 120 2.56 -40.10 -8.97
CA VAL A 120 1.90 -38.95 -8.37
C VAL A 120 1.22 -39.36 -7.07
N ARG A 121 1.47 -38.60 -6.02
CA ARG A 121 0.82 -38.83 -4.71
C ARG A 121 -0.67 -38.50 -4.80
N THR A 122 -1.50 -39.40 -4.25
CA THR A 122 -2.97 -39.32 -4.33
C THR A 122 -3.54 -37.97 -3.86
N ASP A 123 -2.92 -37.36 -2.84
CA ASP A 123 -3.35 -36.08 -2.24
C ASP A 123 -2.74 -34.84 -2.88
N SER A 124 -1.81 -35.01 -3.84
CA SER A 124 -1.00 -33.89 -4.35
C SER A 124 -1.80 -32.92 -5.20
N VAL A 125 -2.74 -33.38 -6.01
CA VAL A 125 -3.60 -32.51 -6.83
C VAL A 125 -4.54 -31.72 -5.93
N MET A 126 -5.10 -32.33 -4.90
CA MET A 126 -5.98 -31.65 -3.93
C MET A 126 -5.27 -30.54 -3.17
N LYS A 127 -3.96 -30.65 -2.99
CA LYS A 127 -3.14 -29.61 -2.36
C LYS A 127 -2.62 -28.59 -3.35
N ALA A 128 -2.24 -29.03 -4.55
CA ALA A 128 -1.61 -28.17 -5.56
C ALA A 128 -2.60 -27.14 -6.14
N ALA A 129 -3.84 -27.52 -6.44
CA ALA A 129 -4.81 -26.63 -7.04
C ALA A 129 -5.20 -25.45 -6.13
N PRO A 130 -5.60 -25.65 -4.86
CA PRO A 130 -5.86 -24.52 -3.95
C PRO A 130 -4.63 -23.67 -3.64
N ALA A 131 -3.45 -24.29 -3.57
CA ALA A 131 -2.21 -23.54 -3.37
C ALA A 131 -1.89 -22.67 -4.58
N ALA A 132 -2.06 -23.17 -5.80
CA ALA A 132 -1.86 -22.41 -7.02
C ALA A 132 -2.86 -21.24 -7.13
N GLU A 133 -4.12 -21.44 -6.76
CA GLU A 133 -5.12 -20.37 -6.69
C GLU A 133 -4.71 -19.28 -5.69
N SER A 134 -4.31 -19.68 -4.48
CA SER A 134 -3.83 -18.73 -3.46
C SER A 134 -2.63 -17.91 -3.94
N TYR A 135 -1.69 -18.51 -4.66
CA TYR A 135 -0.57 -17.79 -5.27
C TYR A 135 -1.04 -16.85 -6.38
N ALA A 136 -2.01 -17.27 -7.20
CA ALA A 136 -2.58 -16.41 -8.25
C ALA A 136 -3.30 -15.17 -7.67
N VAL A 137 -4.06 -15.35 -6.59
CA VAL A 137 -4.71 -14.20 -5.89
C VAL A 137 -3.67 -13.25 -5.31
N LYS A 138 -2.58 -13.76 -4.74
CA LYS A 138 -1.48 -12.92 -4.23
C LYS A 138 -0.82 -12.13 -5.36
N ASP A 139 -0.49 -12.76 -6.49
CA ASP A 139 0.09 -12.10 -7.65
C ASP A 139 -0.82 -11.01 -8.21
N ALA A 140 -2.13 -11.26 -8.26
CA ALA A 140 -3.11 -10.24 -8.65
C ALA A 140 -3.13 -9.06 -7.67
N ALA A 141 -3.15 -9.34 -6.36
CA ALA A 141 -3.19 -8.31 -5.32
C ALA A 141 -1.90 -7.46 -5.29
N GLU A 142 -0.72 -8.07 -5.49
CA GLU A 142 0.55 -7.35 -5.56
C GLU A 142 0.56 -6.27 -6.66
N LYS A 143 -0.18 -6.46 -7.75
CA LYS A 143 -0.32 -5.48 -8.84
C LYS A 143 -1.13 -4.25 -8.43
N ILE A 144 -1.97 -4.35 -7.40
CA ILE A 144 -2.77 -3.25 -6.88
C ILE A 144 -1.89 -2.27 -6.08
N GLY A 145 -0.99 -2.78 -5.23
CA GLY A 145 -0.14 -1.88 -4.43
C GLY A 145 0.90 -2.57 -3.55
N LYS A 146 1.82 -1.78 -3.02
CA LYS A 146 2.92 -2.25 -2.15
C LYS A 146 2.44 -2.92 -0.88
N ILE A 147 1.32 -2.49 -0.32
CA ILE A 147 0.77 -3.05 0.91
C ILE A 147 0.47 -4.55 0.80
N PHE A 148 0.25 -5.05 -0.43
CA PHE A 148 0.05 -6.46 -0.75
C PHE A 148 1.34 -7.25 -1.00
N GLY A 149 2.52 -6.60 -0.93
CA GLY A 149 3.81 -7.29 -1.02
C GLY A 149 4.58 -7.10 -2.32
N LYS A 150 4.15 -6.22 -3.23
CA LYS A 150 4.74 -6.00 -4.56
C LYS A 150 6.27 -5.92 -4.60
N ASP A 151 6.89 -5.30 -3.62
CA ASP A 151 8.33 -5.02 -3.61
C ASP A 151 9.12 -5.81 -2.54
N LEU A 152 8.49 -6.79 -1.87
CA LEU A 152 9.10 -7.50 -0.74
C LEU A 152 10.43 -8.20 -1.06
N ASN A 153 10.58 -8.67 -2.30
CA ASN A 153 11.74 -9.44 -2.76
C ASN A 153 12.62 -8.69 -3.74
N ARG A 154 12.39 -7.39 -3.95
CA ARG A 154 13.23 -6.55 -4.81
C ARG A 154 14.47 -6.09 -4.05
N LYS A 155 15.60 -6.06 -4.74
CA LYS A 155 16.86 -5.53 -4.20
C LYS A 155 16.84 -4.00 -4.13
N ASP A 156 16.25 -3.37 -5.15
CA ASP A 156 16.16 -1.93 -5.26
C ASP A 156 14.73 -1.50 -4.96
N GLU A 157 14.59 -0.65 -3.95
CA GLU A 157 13.31 -0.12 -3.56
C GLU A 157 12.99 1.12 -4.40
N ILE A 158 11.85 1.08 -5.10
CA ILE A 158 11.34 2.27 -5.80
C ILE A 158 10.63 3.12 -4.75
N ALA A 159 11.20 4.28 -4.44
CA ALA A 159 10.54 5.28 -3.61
C ALA A 159 9.40 5.93 -4.42
N TYR A 160 8.17 5.86 -3.91
CA TYR A 160 7.03 6.59 -4.45
C TYR A 160 6.91 7.91 -3.68
N ASP A 161 7.86 8.82 -3.88
CA ASP A 161 7.94 10.09 -3.15
C ASP A 161 6.88 11.13 -3.56
N GLY A 162 6.09 10.82 -4.59
CA GLY A 162 5.22 11.80 -5.24
C GLY A 162 3.83 11.97 -4.64
N LEU A 163 3.37 11.03 -3.79
CA LEU A 163 2.01 11.07 -3.27
C LEU A 163 1.99 11.62 -1.85
N LYS A 164 2.32 12.88 -1.70
CA LYS A 164 1.95 13.62 -0.50
C LYS A 164 0.44 13.89 -0.56
N PRO A 165 -0.27 13.78 0.59
CA PRO A 165 -1.66 14.23 0.64
C PRO A 165 -1.72 15.64 0.07
N ILE A 166 -2.63 15.91 -0.86
CA ILE A 166 -2.92 17.28 -1.24
C ILE A 166 -3.69 17.83 -0.05
N ILE A 167 -2.95 18.53 0.79
CA ILE A 167 -3.55 19.34 1.83
C ILE A 167 -4.16 20.50 1.07
N SER A 168 -5.50 20.63 1.06
CA SER A 168 -6.11 21.85 0.55
C SER A 168 -5.55 22.99 1.37
N ASP A 169 -5.14 24.08 0.72
CA ASP A 169 -4.63 25.26 1.41
C ASP A 169 -5.63 25.81 2.45
N GLU A 170 -6.90 25.41 2.32
CA GLU A 170 -7.99 25.77 3.22
C GLU A 170 -8.28 24.73 4.32
N ALA A 171 -7.64 23.54 4.29
CA ALA A 171 -7.89 22.51 5.30
C ALA A 171 -7.47 23.01 6.70
N MET A 172 -8.37 22.81 7.67
CA MET A 172 -8.07 23.19 9.06
C MET A 172 -7.20 22.14 9.74
N PRO A 173 -6.18 22.55 10.51
CA PRO A 173 -5.32 21.64 11.22
C PRO A 173 -6.07 20.82 12.27
N THR A 174 -5.73 19.55 12.40
CA THR A 174 -6.20 18.70 13.49
C THR A 174 -5.59 19.12 14.83
N THR A 175 -6.25 18.74 15.93
CA THR A 175 -5.71 18.98 17.28
C THR A 175 -4.33 18.34 17.47
N GLY A 176 -4.07 17.18 16.85
CA GLY A 176 -2.76 16.53 16.90
C GLY A 176 -1.67 17.30 16.17
N GLN A 177 -1.96 17.92 15.02
CA GLN A 177 -1.03 18.77 14.29
C GLN A 177 -0.71 20.04 15.10
N ARG A 178 -1.70 20.69 15.69
CA ARG A 178 -1.53 21.84 16.58
C ARG A 178 -0.70 21.50 17.82
N GLY A 179 -0.96 20.32 18.43
CA GLY A 179 -0.18 19.83 19.57
C GLY A 179 1.30 19.57 19.22
N LYS A 180 1.58 19.06 18.01
CA LYS A 180 2.96 18.92 17.53
C LYS A 180 3.64 20.29 17.39
N ALA A 181 2.99 21.26 16.75
CA ALA A 181 3.51 22.62 16.61
C ALA A 181 3.78 23.27 17.98
N GLN A 182 2.86 23.13 18.93
CA GLN A 182 3.05 23.62 20.31
C GLN A 182 4.25 23.01 20.99
N SER A 183 4.44 21.68 20.90
CA SER A 183 5.59 21.00 21.48
C SER A 183 6.93 21.48 20.90
N LEU A 184 6.97 21.81 19.60
CA LEU A 184 8.15 22.41 18.97
C LEU A 184 8.37 23.84 19.44
N LEU A 185 7.29 24.62 19.60
CA LEU A 185 7.35 25.98 20.10
C LEU A 185 7.88 26.03 21.53
N ASP A 186 7.41 25.16 22.42
CA ASP A 186 7.84 25.07 23.83
C ASP A 186 9.34 24.75 23.98
N ASN A 187 9.91 24.08 22.97
CA ASN A 187 11.34 23.73 22.93
C ASN A 187 12.20 24.68 22.09
N SER A 188 11.62 25.74 21.55
CA SER A 188 12.29 26.73 20.69
C SER A 188 13.05 27.77 21.51
N THR A 189 13.91 28.56 20.83
CA THR A 189 14.72 29.62 21.45
C THR A 189 14.33 31.01 20.95
N PHE A 190 13.13 31.17 20.45
CA PHE A 190 12.61 32.50 20.03
C PHE A 190 12.43 33.43 21.22
N ASP A 191 12.41 34.71 20.93
CA ASP A 191 12.10 35.74 21.94
C ASP A 191 10.62 35.65 22.37
N PRO A 192 10.26 36.23 23.54
CA PRO A 192 8.91 36.17 24.08
C PRO A 192 7.80 36.71 23.15
N GLU A 193 8.11 37.72 22.33
CA GLU A 193 7.13 38.34 21.39
C GLU A 193 6.87 37.38 20.22
N GLN A 194 7.91 36.72 19.70
CA GLN A 194 7.79 35.71 18.65
C GLN A 194 7.06 34.49 19.14
N LEU A 195 7.36 33.99 20.35
CA LEU A 195 6.65 32.87 20.97
C LEU A 195 5.14 33.13 21.07
N ALA A 196 4.76 34.32 21.59
CA ALA A 196 3.35 34.71 21.69
C ALA A 196 2.65 34.82 20.33
N SER A 197 3.37 35.27 19.30
CA SER A 197 2.87 35.35 17.93
C SER A 197 2.60 33.96 17.33
N PHE A 198 3.56 33.03 17.45
CA PHE A 198 3.40 31.68 16.96
C PHE A 198 2.29 30.91 17.71
N GLU A 199 2.21 31.04 19.04
CA GLU A 199 1.16 30.42 19.82
C GLU A 199 -0.23 30.90 19.39
N LYS A 200 -0.39 32.19 19.17
CA LYS A 200 -1.64 32.75 18.65
C LYS A 200 -1.99 32.19 17.25
N GLN A 201 -1.00 32.04 16.38
CA GLN A 201 -1.23 31.45 15.04
C GLN A 201 -1.57 29.97 15.12
N ILE A 202 -0.85 29.16 15.89
CA ILE A 202 -1.09 27.73 16.08
C ILE A 202 -2.54 27.46 16.51
N TRP A 203 -3.08 28.26 17.41
CA TRP A 203 -4.42 28.08 17.99
C TRP A 203 -5.48 28.97 17.34
N SER A 204 -5.16 29.74 16.31
CA SER A 204 -6.14 30.51 15.56
C SER A 204 -7.17 29.60 14.88
N GLY A 205 -8.44 30.00 14.93
CA GLY A 205 -9.50 29.35 14.17
C GLY A 205 -9.45 29.58 12.66
N HIS A 206 -8.50 30.38 12.18
CA HIS A 206 -8.33 30.73 10.76
C HIS A 206 -7.05 30.14 10.16
N THR A 207 -6.14 29.60 10.98
CA THR A 207 -4.89 29.01 10.49
C THR A 207 -5.15 27.71 9.75
N THR A 208 -4.76 27.68 8.50
CA THR A 208 -4.87 26.51 7.63
C THR A 208 -3.79 25.46 7.96
N THR A 209 -3.96 24.25 7.47
CA THR A 209 -2.96 23.17 7.63
C THR A 209 -1.64 23.54 6.92
N PHE A 210 -1.72 24.27 5.81
CA PHE A 210 -0.55 24.76 5.09
C PHE A 210 0.25 25.77 5.94
N GLU A 211 -0.41 26.80 6.45
CA GLU A 211 0.22 27.81 7.31
C GLU A 211 0.81 27.18 8.57
N LEU A 212 0.11 26.23 9.19
CA LEU A 212 0.64 25.50 10.34
C LEU A 212 1.88 24.68 9.98
N GLN A 213 1.96 24.11 8.77
CA GLN A 213 3.14 23.38 8.33
C GLN A 213 4.34 24.30 8.09
N GLU A 214 4.12 25.53 7.61
CA GLU A 214 5.18 26.54 7.51
C GLU A 214 5.73 26.90 8.88
N ILE A 215 4.84 27.11 9.87
CA ILE A 215 5.23 27.35 11.26
C ILE A 215 6.06 26.18 11.82
N ILE A 216 5.61 24.94 11.61
CA ILE A 216 6.35 23.74 12.04
C ILE A 216 7.74 23.70 11.42
N ASN A 217 7.87 23.98 10.13
CA ASN A 217 9.15 23.99 9.44
C ASN A 217 10.11 25.06 10.00
N GLU A 218 9.59 26.23 10.33
CA GLU A 218 10.36 27.32 10.93
C GLU A 218 10.84 26.97 12.35
N LEU A 219 9.97 26.35 13.15
CA LEU A 219 10.29 25.86 14.49
C LEU A 219 11.35 24.75 14.45
N ASP A 220 11.24 23.80 13.55
CA ASP A 220 12.23 22.72 13.35
C ASP A 220 13.59 23.28 12.91
N MET A 221 13.62 24.26 12.02
CA MET A 221 14.88 24.94 11.62
C MET A 221 15.54 25.69 12.76
N ASN A 222 14.78 26.26 13.67
CA ASN A 222 15.30 26.94 14.85
C ASN A 222 15.96 25.95 15.83
N GLN A 223 15.36 24.77 16.03
CA GLN A 223 15.92 23.74 16.89
C GLN A 223 17.24 23.15 16.33
N ASN A 224 17.31 22.97 14.99
CA ASN A 224 18.51 22.42 14.34
C ASN A 224 19.70 23.38 14.29
N LYS A 225 19.53 24.67 14.59
CA LYS A 225 20.64 25.63 14.74
C LYS A 225 21.38 25.51 16.09
N LYS A 226 20.92 24.63 16.97
CA LYS A 226 21.52 24.40 18.31
C LYS A 226 22.69 23.40 18.31
N TYR A 227 23.00 22.79 17.16
CA TYR A 227 24.09 21.81 17.02
C TYR A 227 25.08 22.30 15.92
#